data_c1d1bee723e3ea4494d3729fbcbdb97d
#
_entry.id   c1d1bee723e3ea4494d3729fbcbdb97d
#
_cell.length_a   1.000
_cell.length_b   1.000
_cell.length_c   1.000
_cell.angle_alpha   90.00
_cell.angle_beta   90.00
_cell.angle_gamma   90.00
#
_symmetry.space_group_name_H-M   'P 1'
#
loop_
_entity.id
_entity.type
_entity.pdbx_description
1 polymer ?
#
loop_
_entity_poly.entity_id
_entity_poly.type
_entity_poly.pdbx_seq_one_letter_code
_entity_poly.pdbx_strand_id
1 'polypeptide(L)'
;MKKYFKLIGIPFLIAVAIFLFIRFIWLPEFKFKDMTVDEYVNLYNSNGEGIIYVTKEDAVMKDEFEEVIGSNFHNKKVEVYKLDLTSVSGDDEQKFIDANEFTDDSFVIPMVIYVKDGSVKDAILGYAPDYKVEEFIQNNNIE
;
A
#
# COMPACT_ATOMS: atom_id res chain seq x y z
N MET A 1 40.80 -29.55 14.04
CA MET A 1 39.87 -28.58 13.39
C MET A 1 38.58 -29.20 12.87
N LYS A 2 38.57 -30.30 12.19
CA LYS A 2 37.33 -30.92 11.64
C LYS A 2 36.25 -31.31 12.69
N LYS A 3 36.61 -31.57 13.93
CA LYS A 3 35.69 -31.99 15.00
C LYS A 3 34.92 -30.82 15.59
N TYR A 4 35.48 -29.62 15.65
CA TYR A 4 34.83 -28.42 16.16
C TYR A 4 33.89 -27.79 15.12
N PHE A 5 34.18 -27.99 13.84
CA PHE A 5 33.29 -27.48 12.76
C PHE A 5 31.93 -28.19 12.78
N LYS A 6 31.90 -29.48 13.12
CA LYS A 6 30.62 -30.20 13.31
C LYS A 6 29.86 -29.79 14.56
N LEU A 7 30.57 -29.35 15.62
CA LEU A 7 29.95 -29.03 16.90
C LEU A 7 29.28 -27.63 16.90
N ILE A 8 29.79 -26.68 16.13
CA ILE A 8 29.34 -25.28 16.06
C ILE A 8 28.59 -25.00 14.77
N GLY A 9 28.96 -25.62 13.65
CA GLY A 9 28.36 -25.36 12.34
C GLY A 9 26.92 -25.86 12.21
N ILE A 10 26.62 -27.05 12.80
CA ILE A 10 25.28 -27.62 12.71
C ILE A 10 24.24 -26.80 13.52
N PRO A 11 24.50 -26.45 14.79
CA PRO A 11 23.58 -25.58 15.56
C PRO A 11 23.38 -24.21 14.91
N PHE A 12 24.44 -23.63 14.32
CA PHE A 12 24.34 -22.34 13.62
C PHE A 12 23.46 -22.45 12.36
N LEU A 13 23.60 -23.50 11.55
CA LEU A 13 22.76 -23.73 10.38
C LEU A 13 21.29 -23.94 10.76
N ILE A 14 21.05 -24.66 11.86
CA ILE A 14 19.68 -24.88 12.39
C ILE A 14 19.09 -23.53 12.86
N ALA A 15 19.85 -22.72 13.58
CA ALA A 15 19.40 -21.41 14.03
C ALA A 15 19.07 -20.48 12.85
N VAL A 16 19.90 -20.47 11.81
CA VAL A 16 19.64 -19.71 10.57
C VAL A 16 18.41 -20.22 9.85
N ALA A 17 18.25 -21.54 9.74
CA ALA A 17 17.06 -22.15 9.12
C ALA A 17 15.78 -21.82 9.89
N ILE A 18 15.81 -21.88 11.23
CA ILE A 18 14.68 -21.50 12.09
C ILE A 18 14.37 -20.00 11.94
N PHE A 19 15.38 -19.15 11.91
CA PHE A 19 15.23 -17.70 11.71
C PHE A 19 14.58 -17.38 10.35
N LEU A 20 15.05 -18.03 9.27
CA LEU A 20 14.48 -17.89 7.94
C LEU A 20 13.05 -18.45 7.89
N PHE A 21 12.80 -19.58 8.54
CA PHE A 21 11.48 -20.18 8.62
C PHE A 21 10.47 -19.25 9.34
N ILE A 22 10.87 -18.69 10.48
CA ILE A 22 10.05 -17.71 11.22
C ILE A 22 9.80 -16.48 10.36
N ARG A 23 10.83 -15.97 9.69
CA ARG A 23 10.70 -14.78 8.83
C ARG A 23 9.79 -15.00 7.63
N PHE A 24 9.82 -16.19 7.02
CA PHE A 24 8.99 -16.49 5.84
C PHE A 24 7.57 -16.92 6.15
N ILE A 25 7.30 -17.52 7.33
CA ILE A 25 6.00 -18.12 7.63
C ILE A 25 5.20 -17.31 8.66
N TRP A 26 5.87 -16.53 9.52
CA TRP A 26 5.21 -15.83 10.65
C TRP A 26 5.09 -14.32 10.49
N LEU A 27 5.75 -13.71 9.53
CA LEU A 27 5.47 -12.31 9.21
C LEU A 27 4.23 -12.27 8.32
N PRO A 28 3.15 -11.65 8.77
CA PRO A 28 1.96 -11.49 7.92
C PRO A 28 2.37 -10.71 6.67
N GLU A 29 2.10 -11.31 5.52
CA GLU A 29 2.27 -10.63 4.24
C GLU A 29 1.31 -9.45 4.21
N PHE A 30 1.81 -8.26 3.85
CA PHE A 30 0.96 -7.10 3.65
C PHE A 30 -0.03 -7.38 2.52
N LYS A 31 -1.30 -7.08 2.76
CA LYS A 31 -2.37 -7.26 1.77
C LYS A 31 -3.19 -5.99 1.69
N PHE A 32 -3.38 -5.53 0.47
CA PHE A 32 -4.39 -4.52 0.18
C PHE A 32 -5.79 -5.10 0.38
N LYS A 33 -6.71 -4.27 0.80
CA LYS A 33 -8.12 -4.58 0.82
C LYS A 33 -8.76 -4.02 -0.44
N ASP A 34 -9.34 -4.87 -1.27
CA ASP A 34 -9.99 -4.42 -2.50
C ASP A 34 -11.14 -3.46 -2.19
N MET A 35 -11.29 -2.45 -3.02
CA MET A 35 -12.32 -1.42 -2.93
C MET A 35 -12.87 -1.13 -4.33
N THR A 36 -14.17 -0.98 -4.44
CA THR A 36 -14.85 -0.52 -5.65
C THR A 36 -15.01 1.00 -5.65
N VAL A 37 -15.32 1.59 -6.83
CA VAL A 37 -15.60 3.02 -6.93
C VAL A 37 -16.80 3.42 -6.06
N ASP A 38 -17.85 2.61 -6.02
CA ASP A 38 -19.02 2.89 -5.18
C ASP A 38 -18.70 2.86 -3.69
N GLU A 39 -17.86 1.93 -3.24
CA GLU A 39 -17.39 1.87 -1.86
C GLU A 39 -16.54 3.10 -1.52
N TYR A 40 -15.70 3.54 -2.44
CA TYR A 40 -14.92 4.77 -2.30
C TYR A 40 -15.83 6.01 -2.16
N VAL A 41 -16.80 6.18 -3.06
CA VAL A 41 -17.74 7.30 -3.03
C VAL A 41 -18.56 7.29 -1.73
N ASN A 42 -18.97 6.11 -1.26
CA ASN A 42 -19.65 5.96 0.01
C ASN A 42 -18.76 6.36 1.21
N LEU A 43 -17.48 5.93 1.21
CA LEU A 43 -16.51 6.32 2.24
C LEU A 43 -16.35 7.85 2.28
N TYR A 44 -16.18 8.47 1.11
CA TYR A 44 -16.03 9.91 0.96
C TYR A 44 -17.25 10.68 1.46
N ASN A 45 -18.45 10.29 1.01
CA ASN A 45 -19.72 10.95 1.36
C ASN A 45 -20.14 10.72 2.82
N SER A 46 -19.71 9.63 3.45
CA SER A 46 -20.03 9.32 4.86
C SER A 46 -19.06 9.97 5.86
N ASN A 47 -18.17 10.85 5.40
CA ASN A 47 -17.09 11.41 6.20
C ASN A 47 -16.16 10.32 6.81
N GLY A 48 -15.99 9.22 6.09
CA GLY A 48 -15.10 8.13 6.49
C GLY A 48 -13.63 8.50 6.43
N GLU A 49 -12.81 7.59 6.93
CA GLU A 49 -11.34 7.70 6.89
C GLU A 49 -10.75 6.48 6.21
N GLY A 50 -9.77 6.68 5.33
CA GLY A 50 -9.09 5.59 4.64
C GLY A 50 -7.88 6.04 3.85
N ILE A 51 -6.97 5.09 3.64
CA ILE A 51 -5.83 5.24 2.73
C ILE A 51 -6.14 4.39 1.51
N ILE A 52 -6.15 5.02 0.35
CA ILE A 52 -6.55 4.38 -0.90
C ILE A 52 -5.41 4.45 -1.90
N TYR A 53 -4.94 3.29 -2.31
CA TYR A 53 -4.02 3.12 -3.43
C TYR A 53 -4.84 2.93 -4.70
N VAL A 54 -4.73 3.88 -5.62
CA VAL A 54 -5.44 3.86 -6.91
C VAL A 54 -4.48 3.46 -8.01
N THR A 55 -4.83 2.46 -8.80
CA THR A 55 -3.97 1.91 -9.84
C THR A 55 -4.73 1.46 -11.08
N LYS A 56 -3.99 1.15 -12.14
CA LYS A 56 -4.42 0.43 -13.35
C LYS A 56 -3.37 -0.60 -13.73
N GLU A 57 -3.71 -1.58 -14.57
CA GLU A 57 -2.79 -2.63 -15.03
C GLU A 57 -1.54 -2.05 -15.72
N ASP A 58 -1.73 -1.00 -16.51
CA ASP A 58 -0.69 -0.31 -17.28
C ASP A 58 -0.01 0.85 -16.54
N ALA A 59 -0.28 1.01 -15.25
CA ALA A 59 0.33 2.06 -14.43
C ALA A 59 1.86 1.88 -14.34
N VAL A 60 2.58 2.96 -14.59
CA VAL A 60 4.05 2.96 -14.56
C VAL A 60 4.56 2.64 -13.17
N MET A 61 5.50 1.66 -13.08
CA MET A 61 6.11 1.20 -11.82
C MET A 61 5.09 0.71 -10.77
N LYS A 62 4.00 0.09 -11.25
CA LYS A 62 2.93 -0.42 -10.37
C LYS A 62 3.47 -1.40 -9.33
N ASP A 63 4.18 -2.44 -9.76
CA ASP A 63 4.65 -3.52 -8.88
C ASP A 63 5.68 -3.00 -7.87
N GLU A 64 6.60 -2.15 -8.30
CA GLU A 64 7.57 -1.50 -7.44
C GLU A 64 6.90 -0.59 -6.40
N PHE A 65 5.85 0.12 -6.80
CA PHE A 65 5.13 0.98 -5.88
C PHE A 65 4.29 0.18 -4.88
N GLU A 66 3.68 -0.92 -5.29
CA GLU A 66 2.98 -1.85 -4.38
C GLU A 66 3.94 -2.43 -3.33
N GLU A 67 5.18 -2.76 -3.71
CA GLU A 67 6.21 -3.21 -2.79
C GLU A 67 6.61 -2.11 -1.79
N VAL A 68 6.81 -0.88 -2.26
CA VAL A 68 7.11 0.27 -1.39
C VAL A 68 5.97 0.55 -0.41
N ILE A 69 4.73 0.55 -0.87
CA ILE A 69 3.56 0.71 0.00
C ILE A 69 3.51 -0.43 1.03
N GLY A 70 3.64 -1.68 0.58
CA GLY A 70 3.63 -2.85 1.45
C GLY A 70 4.69 -2.79 2.55
N SER A 71 5.92 -2.38 2.21
CA SER A 71 7.02 -2.26 3.18
C SER A 71 6.76 -1.20 4.25
N ASN A 72 6.12 -0.10 3.90
CA ASN A 72 5.84 1.00 4.82
C ASN A 72 4.61 0.78 5.70
N PHE A 73 3.61 0.07 5.19
CA PHE A 73 2.33 -0.13 5.89
C PHE A 73 2.19 -1.47 6.61
N HIS A 74 3.08 -2.46 6.38
CA HIS A 74 2.93 -3.81 6.95
C HIS A 74 2.89 -3.85 8.49
N ASN A 75 3.50 -2.88 9.16
CA ASN A 75 3.52 -2.75 10.63
C ASN A 75 2.52 -1.72 11.17
N LYS A 76 1.68 -1.15 10.31
CA LYS A 76 0.69 -0.16 10.70
C LYS A 76 -0.64 -0.83 11.02
N LYS A 77 -1.41 -0.21 11.90
CA LYS A 77 -2.75 -0.69 12.30
C LYS A 77 -3.87 -0.21 11.37
N VAL A 78 -3.50 0.34 10.22
CA VAL A 78 -4.42 0.88 9.24
C VAL A 78 -4.59 -0.08 8.07
N GLU A 79 -5.78 -0.11 7.50
CA GLU A 79 -6.03 -0.80 6.24
C GLU A 79 -5.71 0.13 5.07
N VAL A 80 -4.98 -0.39 4.07
CA VAL A 80 -4.80 0.30 2.79
C VAL A 80 -5.70 -0.36 1.77
N TYR A 81 -6.62 0.41 1.23
CA TYR A 81 -7.54 -0.06 0.21
C TYR A 81 -6.87 0.03 -1.17
N LYS A 82 -7.20 -0.90 -2.04
CA LYS A 82 -6.77 -0.90 -3.44
C LYS A 82 -7.97 -0.67 -4.34
N LEU A 83 -7.96 0.43 -5.05
CA LEU A 83 -8.92 0.75 -6.08
C LEU A 83 -8.27 0.54 -7.45
N ASP A 84 -8.54 -0.61 -8.06
CA ASP A 84 -8.02 -0.95 -9.39
C ASP A 84 -9.02 -0.53 -10.46
N LEU A 85 -8.63 0.44 -11.27
CA LEU A 85 -9.47 1.00 -12.34
C LEU A 85 -9.32 0.27 -13.68
N THR A 86 -8.57 -0.83 -13.75
CA THR A 86 -8.29 -1.58 -15.00
C THR A 86 -9.55 -2.00 -15.76
N SER A 87 -10.54 -2.52 -15.02
CA SER A 87 -11.79 -3.04 -15.59
C SER A 87 -13.02 -2.17 -15.25
N VAL A 88 -12.77 -0.97 -14.77
CA VAL A 88 -13.83 -0.02 -14.38
C VAL A 88 -14.37 0.67 -15.64
N SER A 89 -15.69 0.89 -15.69
CA SER A 89 -16.30 1.62 -16.78
C SER A 89 -15.83 3.09 -16.79
N GLY A 90 -15.86 3.73 -17.97
CA GLY A 90 -15.51 5.15 -18.07
C GLY A 90 -16.40 6.05 -17.21
N ASP A 91 -17.68 5.67 -17.05
CA ASP A 91 -18.64 6.41 -16.18
C ASP A 91 -18.27 6.29 -14.70
N ASP A 92 -17.82 5.12 -14.24
CA ASP A 92 -17.38 4.92 -12.85
C ASP A 92 -16.02 5.57 -12.59
N GLU A 93 -15.11 5.56 -13.56
CA GLU A 93 -13.86 6.30 -13.48
C GLU A 93 -14.13 7.80 -13.35
N GLN A 94 -15.04 8.33 -14.18
CA GLN A 94 -15.45 9.74 -14.09
C GLN A 94 -16.10 10.07 -12.75
N LYS A 95 -16.93 9.17 -12.22
CA LYS A 95 -17.53 9.31 -10.89
C LYS A 95 -16.48 9.41 -9.77
N PHE A 96 -15.38 8.63 -9.87
CA PHE A 96 -14.25 8.75 -8.95
C PHE A 96 -13.55 10.10 -9.08
N ILE A 97 -13.30 10.58 -10.31
CA ILE A 97 -12.66 11.86 -10.59
C ILE A 97 -13.51 13.01 -10.04
N ASP A 98 -14.81 13.00 -10.32
CA ASP A 98 -15.75 14.04 -9.90
C ASP A 98 -15.89 14.10 -8.37
N ALA A 99 -15.92 12.93 -7.69
CA ALA A 99 -16.02 12.87 -6.24
C ALA A 99 -14.83 13.53 -5.52
N ASN A 100 -13.65 13.53 -6.15
CA ASN A 100 -12.44 14.13 -5.59
C ASN A 100 -12.15 15.54 -6.11
N GLU A 101 -12.96 16.05 -7.02
CA GLU A 101 -12.69 17.33 -7.72
C GLU A 101 -11.32 17.33 -8.44
N PHE A 102 -10.85 16.15 -8.89
CA PHE A 102 -9.60 16.06 -9.62
C PHE A 102 -9.70 16.76 -10.97
N THR A 103 -8.67 17.50 -11.30
CA THR A 103 -8.44 18.05 -12.64
C THR A 103 -7.59 17.09 -13.46
N ASP A 104 -7.54 17.25 -14.77
CA ASP A 104 -6.69 16.44 -15.65
C ASP A 104 -5.22 16.42 -15.20
N ASP A 105 -4.73 17.51 -14.63
CA ASP A 105 -3.35 17.64 -14.13
C ASP A 105 -3.12 16.97 -12.76
N SER A 106 -4.18 16.70 -12.00
CA SER A 106 -4.11 16.11 -10.66
C SER A 106 -4.49 14.62 -10.63
N PHE A 107 -5.04 14.10 -11.74
CA PHE A 107 -5.37 12.69 -11.86
C PHE A 107 -4.21 11.90 -12.46
N VAL A 108 -3.29 11.47 -11.62
CA VAL A 108 -2.08 10.73 -12.00
C VAL A 108 -2.06 9.35 -11.34
N ILE A 109 -2.03 8.30 -12.16
CA ILE A 109 -1.98 6.90 -11.70
C ILE A 109 -0.57 6.33 -11.91
N PRO A 110 0.00 5.59 -10.94
CA PRO A 110 -0.59 5.20 -9.66
C PRO A 110 -0.63 6.38 -8.67
N MET A 111 -1.51 6.35 -7.68
CA MET A 111 -1.53 7.34 -6.61
C MET A 111 -1.93 6.73 -5.27
N VAL A 112 -1.52 7.35 -4.17
CA VAL A 112 -2.03 7.07 -2.83
C VAL A 112 -2.71 8.32 -2.31
N ILE A 113 -3.95 8.19 -1.84
CA ILE A 113 -4.71 9.29 -1.26
C ILE A 113 -5.11 8.96 0.18
N TYR A 114 -5.04 9.94 1.05
CA TYR A 114 -5.59 9.89 2.40
C TYR A 114 -6.87 10.69 2.46
N VAL A 115 -7.97 10.00 2.69
CA VAL A 115 -9.31 10.59 2.81
C VAL A 115 -9.71 10.61 4.27
N LYS A 116 -10.25 11.73 4.72
CA LYS A 116 -10.80 11.89 6.05
C LYS A 116 -11.84 13.02 6.05
N ASP A 117 -12.93 12.82 6.80
CA ASP A 117 -13.99 13.82 6.96
C ASP A 117 -14.52 14.36 5.60
N GLY A 118 -14.76 13.46 4.65
CA GLY A 118 -15.29 13.80 3.32
C GLY A 118 -14.36 14.66 2.46
N SER A 119 -13.06 14.57 2.66
CA SER A 119 -12.09 15.29 1.83
C SER A 119 -10.75 14.56 1.71
N VAL A 120 -10.05 14.76 0.61
CA VAL A 120 -8.65 14.34 0.48
C VAL A 120 -7.78 15.27 1.33
N LYS A 121 -7.07 14.70 2.29
CA LYS A 121 -6.17 15.44 3.18
C LYS A 121 -4.75 15.52 2.64
N ASP A 122 -4.30 14.47 1.97
CA ASP A 122 -2.96 14.39 1.39
C ASP A 122 -2.95 13.35 0.25
N ALA A 123 -2.00 13.48 -0.66
CA ALA A 123 -1.86 12.57 -1.79
C ALA A 123 -0.42 12.42 -2.25
N ILE A 124 -0.08 11.22 -2.67
CA ILE A 124 1.13 10.93 -3.46
C ILE A 124 0.68 10.68 -4.89
N LEU A 125 1.09 11.52 -5.82
CA LEU A 125 0.74 11.44 -7.23
C LEU A 125 1.89 10.81 -8.02
N GLY A 126 1.61 9.71 -8.71
CA GLY A 126 2.62 8.91 -9.40
C GLY A 126 3.41 8.01 -8.45
N TYR A 127 4.39 7.30 -9.01
CA TYR A 127 5.33 6.52 -8.21
C TYR A 127 6.10 7.40 -7.23
N ALA A 128 6.27 6.90 -6.01
CA ALA A 128 7.11 7.55 -5.01
C ALA A 128 8.07 6.54 -4.35
N PRO A 129 9.31 6.96 -4.09
CA PRO A 129 10.27 6.12 -3.36
C PRO A 129 9.89 6.02 -1.88
N ASP A 130 10.50 5.03 -1.21
CA ASP A 130 10.26 4.64 0.18
C ASP A 130 10.16 5.84 1.16
N TYR A 131 11.13 6.73 1.14
CA TYR A 131 11.17 7.89 2.03
C TYR A 131 9.98 8.87 1.85
N LYS A 132 9.39 8.91 0.65
CA LYS A 132 8.22 9.76 0.39
C LYS A 132 6.95 9.15 0.95
N VAL A 133 6.83 7.84 0.91
CA VAL A 133 5.71 7.12 1.55
C VAL A 133 5.83 7.23 3.07
N GLU A 134 7.05 7.11 3.61
CA GLU A 134 7.31 7.34 5.03
C GLU A 134 6.96 8.77 5.46
N GLU A 135 7.36 9.79 4.70
CA GLU A 135 7.00 11.20 4.94
C GLU A 135 5.48 11.41 4.95
N PHE A 136 4.76 10.80 3.99
CA PHE A 136 3.30 10.83 3.93
C PHE A 136 2.65 10.23 5.17
N ILE A 137 3.15 9.08 5.64
CA ILE A 137 2.69 8.43 6.87
C ILE A 137 2.88 9.33 8.09
N GLN A 138 4.07 9.94 8.22
CA GLN A 138 4.42 10.82 9.34
C GLN A 138 3.57 12.10 9.34
N ASN A 139 3.44 12.77 8.19
CA ASN A 139 2.68 14.00 8.05
C ASN A 139 1.20 13.84 8.39
N ASN A 140 0.65 12.66 8.14
CA ASN A 140 -0.75 12.35 8.40
C ASN A 140 -0.99 11.63 9.75
N ASN A 141 0.05 11.43 10.55
CA ASN A 141 0.00 10.73 11.84
C ASN A 141 -0.65 9.34 11.73
N ILE A 142 -0.29 8.58 10.69
CA ILE A 142 -0.82 7.24 10.44
C ILE A 142 -0.03 6.23 11.31
N GLU A 143 -0.74 5.54 12.23
CA GLU A 143 -0.17 4.59 13.20
C GLU A 143 -0.40 3.11 12.80
#